data_a5c571be4674687ace3442696281cf9a
#
_entry.id   a5c571be4674687ace3442696281cf9a
#
_cell.length_a   1.000
_cell.length_b   1.000
_cell.length_c   1.000
_cell.angle_alpha   90.00
_cell.angle_beta   90.00
_cell.angle_gamma   90.00
#
_symmetry.space_group_name_H-M   'P 1'
#
loop_
_entity.id
_entity.type
_entity.pdbx_description
1 polymer ?
#
loop_
_entity_poly.entity_id
_entity_poly.type
_entity_poly.pdbx_seq_one_letter_code
_entity_poly.pdbx_strand_id
1 'polypeptide(L)'
;YLNRNVYYLFLIIYLVSLPLKANEDFYEIYKYLHQNPELSLQEFETTKYLEDLLEEYGYEIITNIGGNGFAAILKNGGNKTVLFRADMDALPIKEETGISFESVKTTKQNGMDVPIMHACGHDIHMTSLIGTAKYFSKNKDSWKGTIVFILQPAEEIGFGARQMINAGLFKQIPYPDINLALHVSAQTQSGTVHITPGFAMANVDSVDVTFYGEGGHGAYPHLTKDPIVMSSQFITTVQTIISRNLSPINAGVVTVGSIHGGTKHNIIPNHVDLQITVRSYSDEDRELIISRIKKIAESIAIQNDLPKNLYPIVK
;
A
#
# COMPACT_ATOMS: atom_id res chain seq x y z
N TYR A 1 14.01 26.26 -29.03
CA TYR A 1 13.51 27.39 -28.23
C TYR A 1 12.00 27.32 -28.18
N LEU A 2 11.42 26.77 -27.11
CA LEU A 2 10.02 26.89 -26.80
C LEU A 2 9.90 27.25 -25.31
N ASN A 3 9.62 28.53 -25.08
CA ASN A 3 9.31 29.12 -23.80
C ASN A 3 7.99 28.50 -23.30
N ARG A 4 8.03 27.66 -22.27
CA ARG A 4 6.85 27.26 -21.49
C ARG A 4 6.88 28.02 -20.18
N ASN A 5 6.12 29.11 -20.13
CA ASN A 5 5.79 29.78 -18.87
C ASN A 5 4.96 28.85 -17.98
N VAL A 6 5.61 28.26 -16.99
CA VAL A 6 4.94 27.55 -15.91
C VAL A 6 4.55 28.57 -14.87
N TYR A 7 3.27 28.93 -14.82
CA TYR A 7 2.72 29.76 -13.75
C TYR A 7 2.58 28.92 -12.49
N TYR A 8 3.45 29.13 -11.51
CA TYR A 8 3.27 28.63 -10.15
C TYR A 8 2.17 29.43 -9.47
N LEU A 9 0.99 28.86 -9.34
CA LEU A 9 -0.07 29.41 -8.53
C LEU A 9 0.26 29.14 -7.05
N PHE A 10 0.84 30.12 -6.34
CA PHE A 10 0.97 30.08 -4.90
C PHE A 10 -0.41 30.27 -4.29
N LEU A 11 -1.08 29.16 -3.93
CA LEU A 11 -2.28 29.20 -3.13
C LEU A 11 -1.86 29.42 -1.67
N ILE A 12 -1.87 30.66 -1.20
CA ILE A 12 -1.76 30.94 0.23
C ILE A 12 -3.10 30.57 0.87
N ILE A 13 -3.19 29.37 1.43
CA ILE A 13 -4.33 28.96 2.25
C ILE A 13 -4.15 29.62 3.60
N TYR A 14 -4.93 30.69 3.86
CA TYR A 14 -5.14 31.19 5.21
C TYR A 14 -5.95 30.12 5.96
N LEU A 15 -5.28 29.31 6.76
CA LEU A 15 -5.90 28.43 7.74
C LEU A 15 -6.46 29.33 8.87
N VAL A 16 -7.72 29.72 8.74
CA VAL A 16 -8.48 30.20 9.89
C VAL A 16 -8.64 28.99 10.80
N SER A 17 -7.95 28.99 11.93
CA SER A 17 -8.13 28.01 13.01
C SER A 17 -9.49 28.25 13.67
N LEU A 18 -10.56 27.83 13.00
CA LEU A 18 -11.83 27.62 13.68
C LEU A 18 -11.64 26.39 14.57
N PRO A 19 -12.00 26.45 15.87
CA PRO A 19 -12.07 25.25 16.67
C PRO A 19 -13.18 24.39 16.04
N LEU A 20 -12.78 23.40 15.23
CA LEU A 20 -13.66 22.34 14.81
C LEU A 20 -14.03 21.57 16.08
N LYS A 21 -15.18 21.93 16.68
CA LYS A 21 -15.92 20.98 17.48
C LYS A 21 -16.20 19.83 16.52
N ALA A 22 -15.49 18.70 16.70
CA ALA A 22 -15.84 17.49 16.04
C ALA A 22 -17.33 17.28 16.26
N ASN A 23 -18.11 17.22 15.17
CA ASN A 23 -19.53 16.97 15.28
C ASN A 23 -19.61 15.60 15.96
N GLU A 24 -20.38 15.46 17.03
CA GLU A 24 -20.50 14.17 17.76
C GLU A 24 -20.73 12.98 16.82
N ASP A 25 -21.45 13.21 15.72
CA ASP A 25 -21.73 12.24 14.66
C ASP A 25 -20.44 11.64 14.02
N PHE A 26 -19.40 12.42 13.74
CA PHE A 26 -18.18 11.90 13.10
C PHE A 26 -17.31 11.11 14.08
N TYR A 27 -17.33 11.45 15.33
CA TYR A 27 -16.67 10.67 16.35
C TYR A 27 -17.32 9.30 16.55
N GLU A 28 -18.65 9.22 16.47
CA GLU A 28 -19.36 7.94 16.52
C GLU A 28 -19.08 7.09 15.26
N ILE A 29 -19.02 7.69 14.07
CA ILE A 29 -18.62 7.00 12.83
C ILE A 29 -17.20 6.44 12.98
N TYR A 30 -16.26 7.25 13.45
CA TYR A 30 -14.89 6.81 13.71
C TYR A 30 -14.84 5.63 14.69
N LYS A 31 -15.52 5.73 15.84
CA LYS A 31 -15.57 4.64 16.83
C LYS A 31 -16.16 3.35 16.25
N TYR A 32 -17.21 3.48 15.46
CA TYR A 32 -17.85 2.33 14.82
C TYR A 32 -16.87 1.63 13.87
N LEU A 33 -16.20 2.35 12.99
CA LEU A 33 -15.22 1.81 12.06
C LEU A 33 -14.02 1.21 12.81
N HIS A 34 -13.52 1.89 13.81
CA HIS A 34 -12.41 1.44 14.65
C HIS A 34 -12.71 0.10 15.37
N GLN A 35 -13.91 -0.04 15.90
CA GLN A 35 -14.35 -1.25 16.61
C GLN A 35 -14.75 -2.41 15.67
N ASN A 36 -14.99 -2.11 14.39
CA ASN A 36 -15.46 -3.07 13.40
C ASN A 36 -14.50 -3.18 12.19
N PRO A 37 -13.20 -3.35 12.42
CA PRO A 37 -12.25 -3.52 11.33
C PRO A 37 -12.52 -4.81 10.54
N GLU A 38 -12.16 -4.81 9.26
CA GLU A 38 -12.21 -5.96 8.36
C GLU A 38 -10.92 -6.04 7.55
N LEU A 39 -10.39 -7.26 7.33
CA LEU A 39 -9.17 -7.46 6.55
C LEU A 39 -9.40 -7.20 5.06
N SER A 40 -8.29 -7.00 4.35
CA SER A 40 -8.27 -6.94 2.88
C SER A 40 -9.12 -8.04 2.25
N LEU A 41 -9.98 -7.68 1.30
CA LEU A 41 -10.96 -8.55 0.61
C LEU A 41 -12.12 -9.05 1.47
N GLN A 42 -12.23 -8.63 2.72
CA GLN A 42 -13.30 -9.00 3.65
C GLN A 42 -14.10 -7.79 4.15
N GLU A 43 -13.97 -6.62 3.51
CA GLU A 43 -14.55 -5.32 3.92
C GLU A 43 -16.05 -5.22 3.59
N PHE A 44 -16.85 -6.26 3.90
CA PHE A 44 -18.26 -6.34 3.50
C PHE A 44 -19.15 -5.39 4.30
N GLU A 45 -19.05 -5.43 5.62
CA GLU A 45 -19.86 -4.59 6.52
C GLU A 45 -19.40 -3.14 6.45
N THR A 46 -18.10 -2.91 6.36
CA THR A 46 -17.51 -1.58 6.16
C THR A 46 -18.03 -0.94 4.88
N THR A 47 -18.00 -1.66 3.76
CA THR A 47 -18.54 -1.20 2.48
C THR A 47 -20.01 -0.82 2.59
N LYS A 48 -20.84 -1.73 3.13
CA LYS A 48 -22.26 -1.49 3.27
C LYS A 48 -22.57 -0.29 4.15
N TYR A 49 -21.87 -0.15 5.27
CA TYR A 49 -22.04 0.98 6.19
C TYR A 49 -21.72 2.33 5.53
N LEU A 50 -20.64 2.39 4.75
CA LEU A 50 -20.24 3.62 4.06
C LEU A 50 -21.13 3.94 2.86
N GLU A 51 -21.60 2.93 2.12
CA GLU A 51 -22.58 3.10 1.06
C GLU A 51 -23.87 3.74 1.61
N ASP A 52 -24.41 3.21 2.71
CA ASP A 52 -25.63 3.72 3.33
C ASP A 52 -25.50 5.19 3.77
N LEU A 53 -24.37 5.56 4.40
CA LEU A 53 -24.12 6.94 4.80
C LEU A 53 -24.01 7.90 3.61
N LEU A 54 -23.37 7.49 2.53
CA LEU A 54 -23.22 8.33 1.34
C LEU A 54 -24.52 8.45 0.56
N GLU A 55 -25.33 7.38 0.51
CA GLU A 55 -26.68 7.43 -0.07
C GLU A 55 -27.60 8.37 0.71
N GLU A 56 -27.55 8.36 2.06
CA GLU A 56 -28.27 9.30 2.92
C GLU A 56 -27.89 10.75 2.62
N TYR A 57 -26.62 11.01 2.28
CA TYR A 57 -26.16 12.36 1.90
C TYR A 57 -26.51 12.73 0.45
N GLY A 58 -27.19 11.84 -0.28
CA GLY A 58 -27.70 12.09 -1.63
C GLY A 58 -26.68 11.85 -2.74
N TYR A 59 -25.68 11.00 -2.51
CA TYR A 59 -24.76 10.53 -3.53
C TYR A 59 -25.35 9.36 -4.33
N GLU A 60 -25.08 9.33 -5.63
CA GLU A 60 -25.32 8.18 -6.49
C GLU A 60 -24.24 7.14 -6.23
N ILE A 61 -24.60 5.93 -5.82
CA ILE A 61 -23.66 4.85 -5.47
C ILE A 61 -23.48 3.90 -6.64
N ILE A 62 -22.23 3.56 -6.95
CA ILE A 62 -21.86 2.54 -7.94
C ILE A 62 -21.08 1.46 -7.16
N THR A 63 -21.71 0.33 -6.94
CA THR A 63 -21.22 -0.75 -6.09
C THR A 63 -20.38 -1.78 -6.87
N ASN A 64 -19.66 -2.65 -6.15
CA ASN A 64 -18.96 -3.82 -6.69
C ASN A 64 -17.92 -3.49 -7.76
N ILE A 65 -17.20 -2.40 -7.62
CA ILE A 65 -16.10 -2.05 -8.52
C ILE A 65 -14.84 -2.80 -8.09
N GLY A 66 -14.58 -3.94 -8.71
CA GLY A 66 -13.41 -4.77 -8.43
C GLY A 66 -13.46 -5.46 -7.05
N GLY A 67 -14.62 -5.95 -6.65
CA GLY A 67 -14.89 -6.57 -5.35
C GLY A 67 -15.66 -5.64 -4.43
N ASN A 68 -15.19 -5.42 -3.19
CA ASN A 68 -15.84 -4.56 -2.21
C ASN A 68 -15.67 -3.05 -2.48
N GLY A 69 -14.94 -2.68 -3.54
CA GLY A 69 -14.75 -1.29 -3.92
C GLY A 69 -16.03 -0.66 -4.49
N PHE A 70 -16.24 0.61 -4.21
CA PHE A 70 -17.36 1.36 -4.75
C PHE A 70 -17.02 2.83 -5.00
N ALA A 71 -17.89 3.52 -5.73
CA ALA A 71 -17.81 4.95 -5.95
C ALA A 71 -19.11 5.64 -5.58
N ALA A 72 -19.02 6.87 -5.07
CA ALA A 72 -20.16 7.72 -4.75
C ALA A 72 -20.03 9.06 -5.49
N ILE A 73 -21.08 9.49 -6.20
CA ILE A 73 -21.04 10.63 -7.11
C ILE A 73 -22.07 11.67 -6.71
N LEU A 74 -21.64 12.92 -6.59
CA LEU A 74 -22.54 14.07 -6.39
C LEU A 74 -22.30 15.12 -7.48
N LYS A 75 -23.30 15.38 -8.30
CA LYS A 75 -23.27 16.39 -9.37
C LYS A 75 -23.93 17.69 -8.91
N ASN A 76 -23.28 18.82 -9.16
CA ASN A 76 -23.76 20.15 -8.80
C ASN A 76 -23.48 21.19 -9.90
N GLY A 77 -23.77 20.86 -11.16
CA GLY A 77 -23.46 21.70 -12.31
C GLY A 77 -21.98 21.83 -12.59
N GLY A 78 -21.61 22.70 -13.54
CA GLY A 78 -20.20 22.85 -13.93
C GLY A 78 -19.63 21.66 -14.71
N ASN A 79 -18.33 21.74 -15.03
CA ASN A 79 -17.66 20.75 -15.91
C ASN A 79 -16.38 20.17 -15.31
N LYS A 80 -16.06 20.48 -14.05
CA LYS A 80 -14.89 19.96 -13.36
C LYS A 80 -15.27 18.80 -12.44
N THR A 81 -14.40 17.81 -12.39
CA THR A 81 -14.57 16.63 -11.54
C THR A 81 -13.40 16.51 -10.57
N VAL A 82 -13.68 16.44 -9.29
CA VAL A 82 -12.69 16.18 -8.23
C VAL A 82 -13.00 14.82 -7.61
N LEU A 83 -11.98 13.99 -7.52
CA LEU A 83 -12.07 12.68 -6.91
C LEU A 83 -11.33 12.67 -5.58
N PHE A 84 -11.96 12.11 -4.56
CA PHE A 84 -11.36 11.82 -3.26
C PHE A 84 -11.31 10.31 -3.05
N ARG A 85 -10.22 9.80 -2.47
CA ARG A 85 -10.03 8.38 -2.19
C ARG A 85 -9.78 8.15 -0.71
N ALA A 86 -10.44 7.13 -0.15
CA ALA A 86 -10.05 6.49 1.11
C ALA A 86 -9.93 4.99 0.90
N ASP A 87 -9.04 4.37 1.65
CA ASP A 87 -8.90 2.92 1.82
C ASP A 87 -9.79 2.42 2.95
N MET A 88 -10.10 1.11 2.97
CA MET A 88 -11.09 0.57 3.89
C MET A 88 -10.60 -0.59 4.76
N ASP A 89 -9.54 -1.28 4.34
CA ASP A 89 -9.09 -2.50 4.97
C ASP A 89 -8.26 -2.28 6.24
N ALA A 90 -8.26 -3.28 7.11
CA ALA A 90 -7.53 -3.32 8.36
C ALA A 90 -6.41 -4.37 8.31
N LEU A 91 -5.60 -4.43 9.38
CA LEU A 91 -4.44 -5.29 9.51
C LEU A 91 -4.66 -6.41 10.54
N PRO A 92 -4.03 -7.60 10.35
CA PRO A 92 -4.10 -8.72 11.29
C PRO A 92 -3.20 -8.48 12.53
N ILE A 93 -3.50 -7.43 13.28
CA ILE A 93 -2.73 -6.96 14.43
C ILE A 93 -3.68 -6.85 15.63
N LYS A 94 -3.22 -7.32 16.79
CA LYS A 94 -3.94 -7.12 18.06
C LYS A 94 -3.78 -5.67 18.50
N GLU A 95 -4.87 -5.01 18.79
CA GLU A 95 -4.85 -3.69 19.41
C GLU A 95 -4.42 -3.76 20.87
N GLU A 96 -3.57 -2.85 21.30
CA GLU A 96 -3.08 -2.74 22.67
C GLU A 96 -3.03 -1.26 23.10
N THR A 97 -3.98 -0.46 22.61
CA THR A 97 -4.08 0.97 22.93
C THR A 97 -4.69 1.23 24.30
N GLY A 98 -5.55 0.34 24.80
CA GLY A 98 -6.27 0.48 26.06
C GLY A 98 -7.35 1.56 26.02
N ILE A 99 -7.75 2.05 24.86
CA ILE A 99 -8.88 3.00 24.74
C ILE A 99 -10.21 2.26 24.93
N SER A 100 -11.23 2.99 25.37
CA SER A 100 -12.54 2.39 25.74
C SER A 100 -13.30 1.78 24.57
N PHE A 101 -12.89 2.06 23.33
CA PHE A 101 -13.46 1.54 22.09
C PHE A 101 -12.43 0.79 21.24
N GLU A 102 -11.39 0.24 21.87
CA GLU A 102 -10.42 -0.61 21.18
C GLU A 102 -11.08 -1.77 20.45
N SER A 103 -10.47 -2.21 19.34
CA SER A 103 -10.92 -3.39 18.62
C SER A 103 -10.56 -4.67 19.38
N VAL A 104 -11.57 -5.45 19.71
CA VAL A 104 -11.43 -6.82 20.23
C VAL A 104 -11.84 -7.86 19.19
N LYS A 105 -12.03 -7.41 17.94
CA LYS A 105 -12.53 -8.24 16.84
C LYS A 105 -11.46 -9.23 16.37
N THR A 106 -11.92 -10.40 15.99
CA THR A 106 -11.08 -11.44 15.36
C THR A 106 -11.73 -11.90 14.07
N THR A 107 -10.92 -12.38 13.13
CA THR A 107 -11.40 -12.98 11.89
C THR A 107 -10.55 -14.19 11.51
N LYS A 108 -11.00 -14.96 10.50
CA LYS A 108 -10.25 -16.09 9.97
C LYS A 108 -9.27 -15.62 8.89
N GLN A 109 -7.98 -15.91 9.07
CA GLN A 109 -6.95 -15.77 8.05
C GLN A 109 -6.18 -17.09 7.95
N ASN A 110 -6.15 -17.70 6.78
CA ASN A 110 -5.51 -19.01 6.53
C ASN A 110 -5.98 -20.11 7.52
N GLY A 111 -7.25 -20.07 7.91
CA GLY A 111 -7.86 -21.03 8.83
C GLY A 111 -7.58 -20.79 10.31
N MET A 112 -6.80 -19.79 10.66
CA MET A 112 -6.50 -19.38 12.04
C MET A 112 -7.28 -18.14 12.43
N ASP A 113 -7.68 -18.05 13.71
CA ASP A 113 -8.25 -16.82 14.26
C ASP A 113 -7.13 -15.82 14.50
N VAL A 114 -7.27 -14.64 13.90
CA VAL A 114 -6.33 -13.51 14.06
C VAL A 114 -7.08 -12.29 14.58
N PRO A 115 -6.50 -11.55 15.54
CA PRO A 115 -7.04 -10.26 15.94
C PRO A 115 -6.83 -9.24 14.82
N ILE A 116 -7.72 -8.25 14.74
CA ILE A 116 -7.66 -7.23 13.68
C ILE A 116 -7.88 -5.83 14.24
N MET A 117 -7.16 -4.84 13.67
CA MET A 117 -7.33 -3.42 13.99
C MET A 117 -6.99 -2.53 12.79
N HIS A 118 -7.50 -1.31 12.79
CA HIS A 118 -7.08 -0.26 11.86
C HIS A 118 -5.73 0.36 12.26
N ALA A 119 -4.64 -0.44 12.21
CA ALA A 119 -3.31 0.02 12.60
C ALA A 119 -2.69 1.04 11.64
N CYS A 120 -3.19 1.11 10.39
CA CYS A 120 -2.77 2.11 9.40
C CYS A 120 -3.66 3.36 9.40
N GLY A 121 -4.75 3.39 10.18
CA GLY A 121 -5.62 4.56 10.33
C GLY A 121 -6.64 4.77 9.22
N HIS A 122 -7.01 3.70 8.49
CA HIS A 122 -8.01 3.77 7.42
C HIS A 122 -9.40 4.15 7.95
N ASP A 123 -9.72 3.84 9.20
CA ASP A 123 -10.91 4.33 9.91
C ASP A 123 -11.00 5.87 9.96
N ILE A 124 -9.87 6.56 10.17
CA ILE A 124 -9.78 8.03 10.13
C ILE A 124 -9.91 8.52 8.68
N HIS A 125 -9.31 7.81 7.71
CA HIS A 125 -9.42 8.16 6.30
C HIS A 125 -10.89 8.11 5.83
N MET A 126 -11.60 7.01 6.14
CA MET A 126 -13.02 6.85 5.85
C MET A 126 -13.87 7.91 6.54
N THR A 127 -13.65 8.14 7.83
CA THR A 127 -14.38 9.15 8.59
C THR A 127 -14.18 10.56 8.02
N SER A 128 -12.96 10.91 7.64
CA SER A 128 -12.63 12.19 7.01
C SER A 128 -13.32 12.36 5.65
N LEU A 129 -13.36 11.28 4.85
CA LEU A 129 -14.08 11.26 3.58
C LEU A 129 -15.59 11.46 3.79
N ILE A 130 -16.21 10.78 4.76
CA ILE A 130 -17.64 10.94 5.10
C ILE A 130 -17.93 12.38 5.58
N GLY A 131 -17.05 12.96 6.38
CA GLY A 131 -17.16 14.36 6.79
C GLY A 131 -17.11 15.32 5.60
N THR A 132 -16.22 15.07 4.66
CA THR A 132 -16.09 15.81 3.40
C THR A 132 -17.34 15.66 2.54
N ALA A 133 -17.90 14.45 2.45
CA ALA A 133 -19.12 14.17 1.71
C ALA A 133 -20.33 14.94 2.29
N LYS A 134 -20.49 14.89 3.61
CA LYS A 134 -21.56 15.65 4.30
C LYS A 134 -21.42 17.15 4.07
N TYR A 135 -20.20 17.67 4.07
CA TYR A 135 -19.94 19.09 3.79
C TYR A 135 -20.40 19.49 2.39
N PHE A 136 -19.97 18.78 1.35
CA PHE A 136 -20.34 19.09 -0.03
C PHE A 136 -21.84 18.91 -0.30
N SER A 137 -22.45 17.89 0.30
CA SER A 137 -23.90 17.68 0.19
C SER A 137 -24.71 18.85 0.78
N LYS A 138 -24.29 19.38 1.94
CA LYS A 138 -25.00 20.46 2.64
C LYS A 138 -24.71 21.86 2.09
N ASN A 139 -23.59 22.05 1.38
CA ASN A 139 -23.14 23.37 0.94
C ASN A 139 -23.11 23.51 -0.59
N LYS A 140 -24.14 22.99 -1.27
CA LYS A 140 -24.22 22.98 -2.75
C LYS A 140 -24.13 24.37 -3.39
N ASP A 141 -24.51 25.41 -2.66
CA ASP A 141 -24.43 26.79 -3.14
C ASP A 141 -23.01 27.35 -3.22
N SER A 142 -22.06 26.72 -2.49
CA SER A 142 -20.68 27.20 -2.40
C SER A 142 -19.73 26.62 -3.47
N TRP A 143 -20.19 25.67 -4.28
CA TRP A 143 -19.36 25.00 -5.27
C TRP A 143 -20.13 24.60 -6.53
N LYS A 144 -19.40 24.32 -7.62
CA LYS A 144 -19.94 23.79 -8.86
C LYS A 144 -18.97 22.73 -9.40
N GLY A 145 -19.53 21.66 -9.99
CA GLY A 145 -18.78 20.55 -10.56
C GLY A 145 -19.37 19.19 -10.18
N THR A 146 -18.53 18.18 -10.26
CA THR A 146 -18.83 16.82 -9.81
C THR A 146 -17.83 16.39 -8.75
N ILE A 147 -18.30 15.87 -7.64
CA ILE A 147 -17.50 15.23 -6.62
C ILE A 147 -17.66 13.71 -6.77
N VAL A 148 -16.55 13.01 -6.79
CA VAL A 148 -16.48 11.56 -6.79
C VAL A 148 -15.72 11.10 -5.56
N PHE A 149 -16.29 10.23 -4.76
CA PHE A 149 -15.59 9.50 -3.71
C PHE A 149 -15.33 8.09 -4.16
N ILE A 150 -14.11 7.59 -3.90
CA ILE A 150 -13.73 6.18 -4.09
C ILE A 150 -13.39 5.60 -2.73
N LEU A 151 -14.04 4.51 -2.39
CA LEU A 151 -13.74 3.68 -1.23
C LEU A 151 -13.02 2.44 -1.77
N GLN A 152 -11.71 2.36 -1.51
CA GLN A 152 -10.83 1.34 -2.06
C GLN A 152 -10.62 0.21 -1.05
N PRO A 153 -10.93 -1.05 -1.41
CA PRO A 153 -10.59 -2.21 -0.59
C PRO A 153 -9.12 -2.62 -0.79
N ALA A 154 -8.64 -3.52 0.06
CA ALA A 154 -7.40 -4.30 -0.11
C ALA A 154 -6.17 -3.45 -0.49
N GLU A 155 -5.97 -2.33 0.24
CA GLU A 155 -4.81 -1.47 0.09
C GLU A 155 -3.55 -2.14 0.64
N GLU A 156 -3.66 -2.77 1.82
CA GLU A 156 -2.56 -3.35 2.58
C GLU A 156 -1.85 -4.54 1.89
N ILE A 157 -2.50 -5.10 0.87
CA ILE A 157 -1.90 -6.14 0.01
C ILE A 157 -1.59 -5.63 -1.41
N GLY A 158 -1.69 -4.33 -1.66
CA GLY A 158 -1.40 -3.69 -2.96
C GLY A 158 -2.31 -4.15 -4.10
N PHE A 159 -3.54 -4.56 -3.81
CA PHE A 159 -4.39 -5.29 -4.77
C PHE A 159 -5.61 -4.47 -5.23
N GLY A 160 -6.32 -3.82 -4.32
CA GLY A 160 -7.66 -3.28 -4.56
C GLY A 160 -7.72 -2.20 -5.63
N ALA A 161 -6.80 -1.24 -5.64
CA ALA A 161 -6.80 -0.18 -6.65
C ALA A 161 -6.70 -0.75 -8.08
N ARG A 162 -5.81 -1.73 -8.29
CA ARG A 162 -5.65 -2.41 -9.58
C ARG A 162 -6.92 -3.16 -9.98
N GLN A 163 -7.58 -3.81 -9.03
CA GLN A 163 -8.85 -4.51 -9.29
C GLN A 163 -9.96 -3.53 -9.68
N MET A 164 -10.09 -2.41 -9.00
CA MET A 164 -11.06 -1.38 -9.35
C MET A 164 -10.81 -0.82 -10.77
N ILE A 165 -9.56 -0.53 -11.12
CA ILE A 165 -9.18 -0.04 -12.45
C ILE A 165 -9.51 -1.10 -13.53
N ASN A 166 -9.14 -2.36 -13.29
CA ASN A 166 -9.40 -3.48 -14.22
C ASN A 166 -10.90 -3.74 -14.39
N ALA A 167 -11.71 -3.53 -13.33
CA ALA A 167 -13.16 -3.59 -13.39
C ALA A 167 -13.80 -2.39 -14.13
N GLY A 168 -12.98 -1.48 -14.63
CA GLY A 168 -13.45 -0.35 -15.44
C GLY A 168 -13.94 0.84 -14.61
N LEU A 169 -13.37 1.09 -13.44
CA LEU A 169 -13.69 2.24 -12.59
C LEU A 169 -13.86 3.53 -13.40
N PHE A 170 -12.86 3.92 -14.19
CA PHE A 170 -12.88 5.16 -14.99
C PHE A 170 -13.81 5.13 -16.22
N LYS A 171 -14.51 4.02 -16.46
CA LYS A 171 -15.61 3.93 -17.43
C LYS A 171 -16.98 4.12 -16.77
N GLN A 172 -17.05 3.94 -15.46
CA GLN A 172 -18.27 4.00 -14.66
C GLN A 172 -18.46 5.35 -13.96
N ILE A 173 -17.37 6.09 -13.73
CA ILE A 173 -17.40 7.40 -13.10
C ILE A 173 -16.99 8.51 -14.09
N PRO A 174 -17.38 9.78 -13.88
CA PRO A 174 -16.80 10.92 -14.59
C PRO A 174 -15.28 10.95 -14.38
N TYR A 175 -14.53 11.07 -15.49
CA TYR A 175 -13.06 11.10 -15.41
C TYR A 175 -12.60 12.34 -14.63
N PRO A 176 -11.79 12.17 -13.57
CA PRO A 176 -11.44 13.28 -12.69
C PRO A 176 -10.38 14.22 -13.31
N ASP A 177 -10.57 15.53 -13.11
CA ASP A 177 -9.54 16.54 -13.38
C ASP A 177 -8.47 16.57 -12.28
N ILE A 178 -8.86 16.26 -11.03
CA ILE A 178 -8.00 16.28 -9.84
C ILE A 178 -8.33 15.07 -8.96
N ASN A 179 -7.29 14.42 -8.47
CA ASN A 179 -7.40 13.34 -7.49
C ASN A 179 -6.78 13.76 -6.17
N LEU A 180 -7.47 13.50 -5.07
CA LEU A 180 -7.02 13.80 -3.72
C LEU A 180 -7.12 12.55 -2.84
N ALA A 181 -6.08 12.31 -2.05
CA ALA A 181 -6.07 11.30 -0.99
C ALA A 181 -5.32 11.86 0.21
N LEU A 182 -5.74 11.45 1.40
CA LEU A 182 -5.08 11.79 2.65
C LEU A 182 -4.55 10.51 3.29
N HIS A 183 -3.46 10.64 4.05
CA HIS A 183 -3.01 9.60 4.95
C HIS A 183 -2.68 10.22 6.31
N VAL A 184 -3.13 9.59 7.39
CA VAL A 184 -2.78 10.02 8.74
C VAL A 184 -1.31 9.74 9.03
N SER A 185 -0.71 10.56 9.89
CA SER A 185 0.68 10.39 10.31
C SER A 185 0.80 10.58 11.81
N ALA A 186 1.27 9.56 12.51
CA ALA A 186 1.56 9.64 13.94
C ALA A 186 2.71 10.61 14.28
N GLN A 187 3.51 11.01 13.30
CA GLN A 187 4.64 11.93 13.46
C GLN A 187 4.26 13.40 13.21
N THR A 188 3.07 13.64 12.67
CA THR A 188 2.60 14.99 12.33
C THR A 188 1.71 15.52 13.44
N GLN A 189 1.95 16.76 13.89
CA GLN A 189 1.12 17.39 14.91
C GLN A 189 -0.34 17.50 14.44
N SER A 190 -1.27 17.16 15.31
CA SER A 190 -2.71 17.28 15.04
C SER A 190 -3.09 18.69 14.56
N GLY A 191 -3.94 18.78 13.55
CA GLY A 191 -4.33 20.03 12.90
C GLY A 191 -3.35 20.53 11.82
N THR A 192 -2.28 19.77 11.53
CA THR A 192 -1.33 20.08 10.45
C THR A 192 -1.57 19.18 9.25
N VAL A 193 -1.46 19.74 8.04
CA VAL A 193 -1.48 19.01 6.77
C VAL A 193 -0.14 19.20 6.09
N HIS A 194 0.53 18.09 5.75
CA HIS A 194 1.76 18.11 4.98
C HIS A 194 1.50 17.77 3.52
N ILE A 195 2.11 18.51 2.62
CA ILE A 195 2.09 18.26 1.17
C ILE A 195 3.55 18.21 0.71
N THR A 196 3.93 17.15 0.03
CA THR A 196 5.26 17.01 -0.56
C THR A 196 5.16 17.24 -2.07
N PRO A 197 5.80 18.27 -2.62
CA PRO A 197 5.93 18.42 -4.07
C PRO A 197 6.73 17.25 -4.65
N GLY A 198 6.20 16.59 -5.68
CA GLY A 198 6.80 15.39 -6.27
C GLY A 198 6.33 14.11 -5.58
N PHE A 199 7.24 13.18 -5.38
CA PHE A 199 6.92 11.88 -4.78
C PHE A 199 6.76 12.01 -3.26
N ALA A 200 5.57 11.74 -2.75
CA ALA A 200 5.31 11.69 -1.32
C ALA A 200 5.81 10.38 -0.69
N MET A 201 5.76 9.27 -1.44
CA MET A 201 6.18 7.93 -1.00
C MET A 201 6.93 7.22 -2.12
N ALA A 202 7.80 6.28 -1.74
CA ALA A 202 8.47 5.39 -2.69
C ALA A 202 7.53 4.29 -3.20
N ASN A 203 7.81 3.77 -4.39
CA ASN A 203 7.25 2.49 -4.83
C ASN A 203 7.65 1.36 -3.86
N VAL A 204 6.86 0.31 -3.83
CA VAL A 204 7.13 -0.92 -3.07
C VAL A 204 7.11 -2.11 -4.01
N ASP A 205 8.17 -2.91 -3.96
CA ASP A 205 8.19 -4.25 -4.54
C ASP A 205 8.58 -5.27 -3.47
N SER A 206 7.82 -6.37 -3.40
CA SER A 206 8.19 -7.56 -2.66
C SER A 206 8.82 -8.56 -3.65
N VAL A 207 10.04 -8.99 -3.35
CA VAL A 207 10.78 -9.92 -4.22
C VAL A 207 11.15 -11.15 -3.42
N ASP A 208 10.65 -12.31 -3.86
CA ASP A 208 11.02 -13.60 -3.32
C ASP A 208 12.13 -14.22 -4.15
N VAL A 209 13.18 -14.72 -3.48
CA VAL A 209 14.31 -15.39 -4.13
C VAL A 209 14.53 -16.75 -3.48
N THR A 210 14.48 -17.81 -4.28
CA THR A 210 14.83 -19.15 -3.83
C THR A 210 16.14 -19.57 -4.48
N PHE A 211 17.16 -19.81 -3.67
CA PHE A 211 18.39 -20.49 -4.10
C PHE A 211 18.24 -21.99 -3.93
N TYR A 212 18.38 -22.73 -5.00
CA TYR A 212 18.45 -24.17 -4.99
C TYR A 212 19.91 -24.65 -4.91
N GLY A 213 20.12 -25.82 -4.35
CA GLY A 213 21.43 -26.47 -4.26
C GLY A 213 21.31 -27.98 -4.29
N GLU A 214 22.45 -28.64 -4.13
CA GLU A 214 22.54 -30.06 -3.92
C GLU A 214 22.98 -30.31 -2.49
N GLY A 215 22.04 -30.71 -1.63
CA GLY A 215 22.26 -30.92 -0.20
C GLY A 215 23.06 -32.16 0.09
N GLY A 216 23.52 -32.26 1.34
CA GLY A 216 24.32 -33.42 1.77
C GLY A 216 24.85 -33.31 3.19
N HIS A 217 25.79 -34.18 3.53
CA HIS A 217 26.39 -34.19 4.84
C HIS A 217 27.40 -33.05 5.01
N GLY A 218 27.27 -32.23 6.05
CA GLY A 218 28.10 -31.04 6.28
C GLY A 218 29.62 -31.29 6.38
N ALA A 219 30.06 -32.54 6.65
CA ALA A 219 31.47 -32.90 6.63
C ALA A 219 32.01 -33.20 5.21
N TYR A 220 31.16 -33.27 4.19
CA TYR A 220 31.52 -33.53 2.80
C TYR A 220 31.04 -32.42 1.85
N PRO A 221 31.36 -31.12 2.11
CA PRO A 221 30.87 -30.00 1.34
C PRO A 221 31.29 -30.03 -0.13
N HIS A 222 32.39 -30.69 -0.47
CA HIS A 222 32.89 -30.85 -1.84
C HIS A 222 32.01 -31.74 -2.73
N LEU A 223 31.06 -32.48 -2.15
CA LEU A 223 30.05 -33.27 -2.87
C LEU A 223 28.70 -32.58 -2.98
N THR A 224 28.64 -31.32 -2.63
CA THR A 224 27.38 -30.55 -2.53
C THR A 224 27.42 -29.22 -3.31
N LYS A 225 26.29 -28.62 -3.50
CA LYS A 225 26.14 -27.21 -3.92
C LYS A 225 25.36 -26.49 -2.81
N ASP A 226 26.07 -25.74 -1.98
CA ASP A 226 25.53 -25.21 -0.73
C ASP A 226 24.71 -23.94 -0.95
N PRO A 227 23.36 -23.98 -0.85
CA PRO A 227 22.52 -22.80 -1.06
C PRO A 227 22.60 -21.77 0.08
N ILE A 228 23.09 -22.15 1.27
CA ILE A 228 23.33 -21.20 2.38
C ILE A 228 24.49 -20.27 2.03
N VAL A 229 25.61 -20.85 1.52
CA VAL A 229 26.76 -20.06 1.07
C VAL A 229 26.38 -19.14 -0.09
N MET A 230 25.64 -19.65 -1.09
CA MET A 230 25.17 -18.85 -2.23
C MET A 230 24.26 -17.71 -1.79
N SER A 231 23.32 -17.95 -0.89
CA SER A 231 22.44 -16.93 -0.33
C SER A 231 23.20 -15.85 0.45
N SER A 232 24.24 -16.24 1.19
CA SER A 232 25.09 -15.29 1.92
C SER A 232 25.86 -14.36 0.96
N GLN A 233 26.39 -14.90 -0.14
CA GLN A 233 27.02 -14.11 -1.20
C GLN A 233 26.01 -13.16 -1.86
N PHE A 234 24.80 -13.64 -2.11
CA PHE A 234 23.73 -12.85 -2.68
C PHE A 234 23.36 -11.67 -1.78
N ILE A 235 23.13 -11.92 -0.47
CA ILE A 235 22.75 -10.87 0.50
C ILE A 235 23.79 -9.74 0.53
N THR A 236 25.07 -10.08 0.52
CA THR A 236 26.13 -9.07 0.51
C THR A 236 26.22 -8.34 -0.83
N THR A 237 26.08 -9.08 -1.94
CA THR A 237 26.25 -8.51 -3.29
C THR A 237 25.09 -7.60 -3.68
N VAL A 238 23.83 -7.90 -3.32
CA VAL A 238 22.69 -7.03 -3.65
C VAL A 238 22.78 -5.63 -3.03
N GLN A 239 23.54 -5.47 -1.92
CA GLN A 239 23.79 -4.15 -1.34
C GLN A 239 24.55 -3.22 -2.30
N THR A 240 25.31 -3.80 -3.26
CA THR A 240 26.04 -3.02 -4.27
C THR A 240 25.11 -2.39 -5.30
N ILE A 241 23.88 -2.84 -5.42
CA ILE A 241 22.90 -2.23 -6.32
C ILE A 241 22.71 -0.75 -5.95
N ILE A 242 22.42 -0.48 -4.68
CA ILE A 242 22.24 0.88 -4.19
C ILE A 242 23.58 1.64 -4.16
N SER A 243 24.63 1.01 -3.66
CA SER A 243 25.89 1.72 -3.45
C SER A 243 26.76 1.90 -4.70
N ARG A 244 26.50 1.16 -5.81
CA ARG A 244 27.36 1.13 -7.01
C ARG A 244 26.63 1.16 -8.34
N ASN A 245 25.32 0.97 -8.39
CA ASN A 245 24.56 0.96 -9.66
C ASN A 245 23.51 2.08 -9.71
N LEU A 246 22.86 2.38 -8.59
CA LEU A 246 21.94 3.51 -8.51
C LEU A 246 22.70 4.83 -8.53
N SER A 247 22.17 5.84 -9.22
CA SER A 247 22.73 7.19 -9.19
C SER A 247 22.76 7.71 -7.75
N PRO A 248 23.86 8.34 -7.27
CA PRO A 248 23.95 8.83 -5.90
C PRO A 248 22.97 9.97 -5.56
N ILE A 249 22.33 10.56 -6.55
CA ILE A 249 21.25 11.56 -6.34
C ILE A 249 19.87 10.92 -6.28
N ASN A 250 19.75 9.65 -6.63
CA ASN A 250 18.49 8.89 -6.57
C ASN A 250 18.40 8.10 -5.26
N ALA A 251 17.21 8.07 -4.67
CA ALA A 251 16.97 7.26 -3.49
C ALA A 251 16.41 5.88 -3.85
N GLY A 252 16.92 4.85 -3.19
CA GLY A 252 16.44 3.48 -3.34
C GLY A 252 16.80 2.63 -2.14
N VAL A 253 16.04 1.55 -1.94
CA VAL A 253 16.26 0.58 -0.85
C VAL A 253 16.21 -0.83 -1.40
N VAL A 254 17.14 -1.65 -0.95
CA VAL A 254 17.14 -3.12 -1.12
C VAL A 254 17.43 -3.73 0.25
N THR A 255 16.41 -4.31 0.88
CA THR A 255 16.56 -4.95 2.19
C THR A 255 16.14 -6.41 2.11
N VAL A 256 17.04 -7.33 2.44
CA VAL A 256 16.70 -8.73 2.68
C VAL A 256 16.15 -8.82 4.10
N GLY A 257 14.83 -8.93 4.22
CA GLY A 257 14.10 -8.92 5.50
C GLY A 257 13.95 -10.32 6.11
N SER A 258 14.09 -11.37 5.29
CA SER A 258 13.89 -12.75 5.72
C SER A 258 14.84 -13.68 4.98
N ILE A 259 15.34 -14.69 5.68
CA ILE A 259 16.11 -15.81 5.13
C ILE A 259 15.75 -17.08 5.90
N HIS A 260 15.38 -18.14 5.18
CA HIS A 260 15.02 -19.43 5.74
C HIS A 260 15.68 -20.56 4.96
N GLY A 261 16.42 -21.41 5.67
CA GLY A 261 17.06 -22.60 5.09
C GLY A 261 17.84 -23.40 6.10
N GLY A 262 17.89 -24.72 5.89
CA GLY A 262 18.54 -25.65 6.78
C GLY A 262 17.75 -25.97 8.07
N THR A 263 18.02 -27.12 8.65
CA THR A 263 17.34 -27.60 9.87
C THR A 263 18.33 -28.07 10.94
N LYS A 264 19.58 -28.37 10.58
CA LYS A 264 20.58 -28.89 11.48
C LYS A 264 22.01 -28.53 11.02
N HIS A 265 22.88 -28.28 11.97
CA HIS A 265 24.26 -27.80 11.72
C HIS A 265 25.14 -28.68 10.83
N ASN A 266 24.84 -29.97 10.71
CA ASN A 266 25.63 -30.94 9.93
C ASN A 266 24.90 -31.44 8.66
N ILE A 267 23.86 -30.72 8.22
CA ILE A 267 23.10 -31.01 7.00
C ILE A 267 23.08 -29.76 6.12
N ILE A 268 23.60 -29.86 4.89
CA ILE A 268 23.47 -28.84 3.86
C ILE A 268 22.11 -29.03 3.22
N PRO A 269 21.24 -27.99 3.18
CA PRO A 269 19.88 -28.10 2.64
C PRO A 269 19.87 -28.10 1.11
N ASN A 270 18.70 -28.40 0.53
CA ASN A 270 18.48 -28.34 -0.92
C ASN A 270 18.05 -26.96 -1.42
N HIS A 271 17.60 -26.07 -0.54
CA HIS A 271 17.19 -24.70 -0.90
C HIS A 271 17.28 -23.75 0.29
N VAL A 272 17.31 -22.47 -0.04
CA VAL A 272 17.17 -21.34 0.89
C VAL A 272 16.23 -20.31 0.25
N ASP A 273 15.24 -19.86 1.01
CA ASP A 273 14.28 -18.84 0.62
C ASP A 273 14.62 -17.48 1.26
N LEU A 274 14.56 -16.42 0.47
CA LEU A 274 14.77 -15.05 0.91
C LEU A 274 13.59 -14.19 0.50
N GLN A 275 13.26 -13.22 1.35
CA GLN A 275 12.28 -12.18 1.06
C GLN A 275 12.94 -10.81 1.12
N ILE A 276 12.70 -10.02 0.09
CA ILE A 276 13.36 -8.73 -0.13
C ILE A 276 12.29 -7.65 -0.31
N THR A 277 12.44 -6.53 0.39
CA THR A 277 11.70 -5.32 0.05
C THR A 277 12.57 -4.38 -0.77
N VAL A 278 12.00 -3.87 -1.84
CA VAL A 278 12.63 -2.87 -2.73
C VAL A 278 11.81 -1.60 -2.69
N ARG A 279 12.51 -0.45 -2.61
CA ARG A 279 11.89 0.87 -2.71
C ARG A 279 12.59 1.68 -3.79
N SER A 280 11.81 2.42 -4.58
CA SER A 280 12.32 3.33 -5.61
C SER A 280 11.34 4.49 -5.84
N TYR A 281 11.77 5.54 -6.54
CA TYR A 281 10.96 6.72 -6.82
C TYR A 281 10.69 6.93 -8.32
N SER A 282 11.28 6.09 -9.18
CA SER A 282 11.02 6.11 -10.62
C SER A 282 10.93 4.69 -11.16
N ASP A 283 10.23 4.51 -12.29
CA ASP A 283 10.16 3.22 -12.97
C ASP A 283 11.53 2.79 -13.49
N GLU A 284 12.38 3.73 -13.93
CA GLU A 284 13.74 3.45 -14.38
C GLU A 284 14.61 2.86 -13.28
N ASP A 285 14.62 3.48 -12.10
CA ASP A 285 15.37 2.97 -10.94
C ASP A 285 14.81 1.63 -10.45
N ARG A 286 13.49 1.47 -10.48
CA ARG A 286 12.81 0.23 -10.16
C ARG A 286 13.26 -0.91 -11.07
N GLU A 287 13.21 -0.72 -12.38
CA GLU A 287 13.64 -1.71 -13.37
C GLU A 287 15.12 -2.03 -13.25
N LEU A 288 15.96 -1.01 -13.02
CA LEU A 288 17.38 -1.20 -12.74
C LEU A 288 17.58 -2.13 -11.55
N ILE A 289 16.96 -1.83 -10.39
CA ILE A 289 17.13 -2.62 -9.16
C ILE A 289 16.66 -4.06 -9.37
N ILE A 290 15.46 -4.27 -9.90
CA ILE A 290 14.89 -5.62 -10.11
C ILE A 290 15.75 -6.43 -11.10
N SER A 291 16.17 -5.81 -12.20
CA SER A 291 17.04 -6.49 -13.18
C SER A 291 18.39 -6.88 -12.59
N ARG A 292 18.96 -6.02 -11.72
CA ARG A 292 20.23 -6.32 -11.03
C ARG A 292 20.09 -7.44 -10.02
N ILE A 293 18.99 -7.49 -9.26
CA ILE A 293 18.69 -8.61 -8.33
C ILE A 293 18.71 -9.93 -9.11
N LYS A 294 18.00 -10.01 -10.23
CA LYS A 294 17.96 -11.22 -11.09
C LYS A 294 19.34 -11.60 -11.60
N LYS A 295 20.09 -10.64 -12.14
CA LYS A 295 21.44 -10.88 -12.68
C LYS A 295 22.43 -11.34 -11.61
N ILE A 296 22.37 -10.77 -10.40
CA ILE A 296 23.24 -11.18 -9.29
C ILE A 296 22.92 -12.62 -8.88
N ALA A 297 21.64 -12.97 -8.73
CA ALA A 297 21.21 -14.33 -8.39
C ALA A 297 21.72 -15.34 -9.43
N GLU A 298 21.54 -15.08 -10.72
CA GLU A 298 22.02 -15.92 -11.80
C GLU A 298 23.55 -16.01 -11.84
N SER A 299 24.26 -14.90 -11.63
CA SER A 299 25.73 -14.89 -11.62
C SER A 299 26.31 -15.74 -10.51
N ILE A 300 25.67 -15.75 -9.32
CA ILE A 300 26.07 -16.61 -8.20
C ILE A 300 25.85 -18.09 -8.54
N ALA A 301 24.77 -18.43 -9.22
CA ALA A 301 24.54 -19.80 -9.69
C ALA A 301 25.65 -20.27 -10.66
N ILE A 302 26.01 -19.40 -11.62
CA ILE A 302 27.11 -19.68 -12.56
C ILE A 302 28.44 -19.83 -11.83
N GLN A 303 28.75 -18.95 -10.88
CA GLN A 303 29.99 -18.99 -10.08
C GLN A 303 30.16 -20.30 -9.29
N ASN A 304 29.03 -20.89 -8.88
CA ASN A 304 29.00 -22.14 -8.11
C ASN A 304 28.78 -23.39 -8.98
N ASP A 305 28.90 -23.26 -10.30
CA ASP A 305 28.71 -24.36 -11.28
C ASP A 305 27.37 -25.06 -11.10
N LEU A 306 26.30 -24.33 -10.84
CA LEU A 306 24.96 -24.92 -10.76
C LEU A 306 24.48 -25.36 -12.14
N PRO A 307 23.85 -26.54 -12.25
CA PRO A 307 23.13 -26.89 -13.45
C PRO A 307 21.89 -25.95 -13.64
N LYS A 308 21.52 -25.68 -14.89
CA LYS A 308 20.46 -24.69 -15.19
C LYS A 308 19.11 -24.95 -14.50
N ASN A 309 18.78 -26.21 -14.26
CA ASN A 309 17.56 -26.61 -13.56
C ASN A 309 17.55 -26.27 -12.06
N LEU A 310 18.71 -25.88 -11.48
CA LEU A 310 18.85 -25.41 -10.11
C LEU A 310 19.14 -23.90 -10.01
N TYR A 311 19.00 -23.16 -11.11
CA TYR A 311 19.19 -21.72 -11.06
C TYR A 311 18.15 -21.07 -10.14
N PRO A 312 18.53 -19.99 -9.43
CA PRO A 312 17.61 -19.29 -8.52
C PRO A 312 16.36 -18.83 -9.21
N ILE A 313 15.22 -18.93 -8.51
CA ILE A 313 13.96 -18.35 -8.94
C ILE A 313 13.80 -17.00 -8.26
N VAL A 314 13.49 -15.96 -9.04
CA VAL A 314 13.23 -14.59 -8.58
C VAL A 314 11.83 -14.20 -9.05
N LYS A 315 10.93 -14.02 -8.10
CA LYS A 315 9.51 -13.65 -8.31
C LYS A 315 9.22 -12.25 -7.81
#